data_215ccbdf190060eafc14dcfb25f75958
#
_entry.id   215ccbdf190060eafc14dcfb25f75958
#
_cell.length_a   1.000
_cell.length_b   1.000
_cell.length_c   1.000
_cell.angle_alpha   90.00
_cell.angle_beta   90.00
_cell.angle_gamma   90.00
#
_symmetry.space_group_name_H-M   'P 1'
#
loop_
_entity.id
_entity.type
_entity.pdbx_description
1 polymer ?
#
loop_
_entity_poly.entity_id
_entity_poly.type
_entity_poly.pdbx_seq_one_letter_code
_entity_poly.pdbx_strand_id
1 'polypeptide(L)'
;MRKLFIALTALISLQLTAQIEDPTDWTTSVEKISDTEYILITEANIEPGWHVYSQAKGEKDEGPVATEFNFFGTEDFELVGINKETGTYAEYVEIWGMDVYQFANFARFEQKIALNNPDIKYIAVEAYFMVCDDTQCLPPSPESLIFKLDENVDVVPDDIINAFYDAGEEPIKATGPEASSIKKKEISTRRKM
;
A
#
# COMPACT_ATOMS: atom_id res chain seq x y z
N MET A 1 52.83 4.12 -18.59
CA MET A 1 51.69 5.01 -18.82
C MET A 1 50.47 4.25 -19.38
N ARG A 2 50.62 3.47 -20.47
CA ARG A 2 49.48 2.71 -21.11
C ARG A 2 48.78 1.72 -20.17
N LYS A 3 49.53 1.03 -19.26
CA LYS A 3 48.99 0.09 -18.29
C LYS A 3 48.22 0.79 -17.12
N LEU A 4 48.64 2.02 -16.80
CA LEU A 4 47.97 2.83 -15.76
C LEU A 4 46.64 3.38 -16.24
N PHE A 5 46.52 3.72 -17.55
CA PHE A 5 45.27 4.15 -18.17
C PHE A 5 44.22 3.02 -18.22
N ILE A 6 44.64 1.79 -18.49
CA ILE A 6 43.75 0.61 -18.56
C ILE A 6 43.21 0.28 -17.13
N ALA A 7 44.01 0.43 -16.09
CA ALA A 7 43.58 0.22 -14.71
C ALA A 7 42.60 1.32 -14.23
N LEU A 8 42.76 2.57 -14.66
CA LEU A 8 41.89 3.67 -14.30
C LEU A 8 40.54 3.58 -15.01
N THR A 9 40.47 3.12 -16.28
CA THR A 9 39.20 2.90 -16.98
C THR A 9 38.43 1.71 -16.42
N ALA A 10 39.07 0.68 -15.90
CA ALA A 10 38.40 -0.45 -15.25
C ALA A 10 37.76 -0.08 -13.89
N LEU A 11 38.25 0.95 -13.19
CA LEU A 11 37.65 1.42 -11.92
C LEU A 11 36.39 2.28 -12.14
N ILE A 12 36.20 2.87 -13.31
CA ILE A 12 35.06 3.77 -13.59
C ILE A 12 33.81 2.97 -13.97
N SER A 13 33.95 1.70 -14.39
CA SER A 13 32.83 0.85 -14.80
C SER A 13 32.07 0.17 -13.65
N LEU A 14 32.42 0.44 -12.38
CA LEU A 14 31.78 -0.16 -11.19
C LEU A 14 30.74 0.73 -10.51
N GLN A 15 30.35 1.82 -11.16
CA GLN A 15 29.22 2.65 -10.69
C GLN A 15 27.89 2.03 -11.23
N LEU A 16 27.64 0.76 -10.91
CA LEU A 16 26.30 0.19 -10.96
C LEU A 16 25.54 0.77 -9.78
N THR A 17 24.86 1.89 -9.99
CA THR A 17 23.83 2.33 -9.06
C THR A 17 22.74 1.27 -9.08
N ALA A 18 22.69 0.45 -8.04
CA ALA A 18 21.50 -0.35 -7.77
C ALA A 18 20.36 0.66 -7.51
N GLN A 19 19.52 0.88 -8.51
CA GLN A 19 18.29 1.64 -8.32
C GLN A 19 17.36 0.72 -7.51
N ILE A 20 16.92 1.22 -6.37
CA ILE A 20 15.81 0.58 -5.64
C ILE A 20 14.59 0.82 -6.52
N GLU A 21 13.99 -0.27 -6.98
CA GLU A 21 12.78 -0.23 -7.77
C GLU A 21 11.61 0.05 -6.83
N ASP A 22 10.88 1.13 -7.08
CA ASP A 22 9.72 1.56 -6.31
C ASP A 22 8.59 1.92 -7.28
N PRO A 23 7.82 0.92 -7.73
CA PRO A 23 6.81 1.09 -8.77
C PRO A 23 5.48 1.62 -8.24
N THR A 24 5.42 2.11 -7.00
CA THR A 24 4.19 2.61 -6.38
C THR A 24 4.38 3.99 -5.79
N ASP A 25 3.38 4.87 -5.97
CA ASP A 25 3.34 6.20 -5.37
C ASP A 25 2.06 6.33 -4.53
N TRP A 26 2.22 6.40 -3.22
CA TRP A 26 1.14 6.39 -2.24
C TRP A 26 0.79 7.81 -1.78
N THR A 27 -0.48 8.10 -1.75
CA THR A 27 -1.01 9.40 -1.31
C THR A 27 -2.15 9.21 -0.32
N THR A 28 -2.33 10.21 0.55
CA THR A 28 -3.40 10.23 1.56
C THR A 28 -4.29 11.45 1.39
N SER A 29 -5.57 11.27 1.66
CA SER A 29 -6.52 12.37 1.79
C SER A 29 -7.59 12.03 2.83
N VAL A 30 -8.34 13.04 3.26
CA VAL A 30 -9.35 12.90 4.30
C VAL A 30 -10.65 13.54 3.84
N GLU A 31 -11.76 12.83 4.02
CA GLU A 31 -13.11 13.38 3.86
C GLU A 31 -13.77 13.50 5.23
N LYS A 32 -14.12 14.74 5.62
CA LYS A 32 -14.84 14.99 6.88
C LYS A 32 -16.34 14.72 6.68
N ILE A 33 -16.91 13.80 7.47
CA ILE A 33 -18.35 13.50 7.47
C ILE A 33 -19.06 14.32 8.55
N SER A 34 -18.48 14.41 9.74
CA SER A 34 -18.98 15.19 10.89
C SER A 34 -17.81 15.71 11.73
N ASP A 35 -18.09 16.28 12.90
CA ASP A 35 -17.03 16.73 13.80
C ASP A 35 -16.20 15.59 14.40
N THR A 36 -16.72 14.38 14.39
CA THR A 36 -16.07 13.19 14.96
C THR A 36 -15.93 12.04 13.98
N GLU A 37 -16.47 12.13 12.76
CA GLU A 37 -16.40 11.05 11.78
C GLU A 37 -15.68 11.50 10.51
N TYR A 38 -14.77 10.66 10.03
CA TYR A 38 -13.96 10.91 8.82
C TYR A 38 -13.86 9.64 7.97
N ILE A 39 -13.60 9.81 6.68
CA ILE A 39 -13.10 8.75 5.80
C ILE A 39 -11.64 9.07 5.50
N LEU A 40 -10.77 8.15 5.85
CA LEU A 40 -9.36 8.15 5.49
C LEU A 40 -9.24 7.48 4.12
N ILE A 41 -8.63 8.17 3.16
CA ILE A 41 -8.52 7.71 1.79
C ILE A 41 -7.05 7.54 1.47
N THR A 42 -6.67 6.32 1.10
CA THR A 42 -5.33 5.99 0.60
C THR A 42 -5.44 5.65 -0.89
N GLU A 43 -4.59 6.24 -1.70
CA GLU A 43 -4.50 5.96 -3.13
C GLU A 43 -3.06 5.58 -3.48
N ALA A 44 -2.91 4.57 -4.32
CA ALA A 44 -1.64 4.18 -4.88
C ALA A 44 -1.69 4.24 -6.42
N ASN A 45 -0.81 5.03 -7.01
CA ASN A 45 -0.51 4.95 -8.42
C ASN A 45 0.52 3.83 -8.64
N ILE A 46 0.22 2.91 -9.53
CA ILE A 46 1.02 1.73 -9.79
C ILE A 46 1.57 1.83 -11.21
N GLU A 47 2.88 1.67 -11.38
CA GLU A 47 3.51 1.71 -12.70
C GLU A 47 2.95 0.62 -13.64
N PRO A 48 2.89 0.88 -14.96
CA PRO A 48 2.40 -0.10 -15.92
C PRO A 48 3.18 -1.42 -15.88
N GLY A 49 2.45 -2.52 -15.80
CA GLY A 49 3.02 -3.87 -15.71
C GLY A 49 3.21 -4.37 -14.27
N TRP A 50 3.09 -3.49 -13.28
CA TRP A 50 3.13 -3.86 -11.86
C TRP A 50 1.73 -4.04 -11.27
N HIS A 51 1.64 -4.85 -10.21
CA HIS A 51 0.41 -5.17 -9.50
C HIS A 51 0.63 -5.12 -7.99
N VAL A 52 -0.28 -4.46 -7.28
CA VAL A 52 -0.39 -4.51 -5.82
C VAL A 52 -1.53 -5.46 -5.45
N TYR A 53 -1.41 -6.22 -4.37
CA TYR A 53 -2.42 -7.19 -3.99
C TYR A 53 -3.47 -6.60 -3.05
N SER A 54 -4.70 -7.10 -3.18
CA SER A 54 -5.84 -6.75 -2.35
C SER A 54 -5.64 -7.15 -0.89
N GLN A 55 -6.40 -6.56 0.02
CA GLN A 55 -6.54 -7.01 1.41
C GLN A 55 -7.25 -8.39 1.49
N ALA A 56 -8.02 -8.75 0.45
CA ALA A 56 -8.70 -10.03 0.39
C ALA A 56 -7.68 -11.16 0.17
N LYS A 57 -7.66 -12.09 1.11
CA LYS A 57 -6.80 -13.28 1.00
C LYS A 57 -7.38 -14.25 -0.03
N GLY A 58 -6.49 -14.89 -0.79
CA GLY A 58 -6.86 -16.00 -1.68
C GLY A 58 -7.36 -17.22 -0.91
N GLU A 59 -7.84 -18.24 -1.65
CA GLU A 59 -8.39 -19.49 -1.07
C GLU A 59 -7.32 -20.36 -0.39
N LYS A 60 -6.05 -20.12 -0.67
CA LYS A 60 -4.91 -20.87 -0.14
C LYS A 60 -4.06 -19.99 0.76
N ASP A 61 -3.43 -20.61 1.75
CA ASP A 61 -2.42 -19.92 2.60
C ASP A 61 -1.13 -19.59 1.83
N GLU A 62 -0.91 -20.25 0.69
CA GLU A 62 0.22 -20.02 -0.21
C GLU A 62 -0.21 -19.06 -1.33
N GLY A 63 0.32 -17.85 -1.32
CA GLY A 63 -0.02 -16.83 -2.31
C GLY A 63 0.77 -15.55 -2.09
N PRO A 64 0.48 -14.49 -2.86
CA PRO A 64 1.07 -13.19 -2.62
C PRO A 64 0.63 -12.64 -1.26
N VAL A 65 1.49 -11.82 -0.66
CA VAL A 65 1.16 -11.12 0.59
C VAL A 65 0.05 -10.12 0.32
N ALA A 66 -1.08 -10.29 1.02
CA ALA A 66 -2.18 -9.34 0.95
C ALA A 66 -1.78 -8.00 1.55
N THR A 67 -2.30 -6.90 1.01
CA THR A 67 -2.11 -5.57 1.61
C THR A 67 -2.80 -5.52 2.97
N GLU A 68 -2.08 -5.02 3.97
CA GLU A 68 -2.58 -4.80 5.33
C GLU A 68 -2.43 -3.33 5.70
N PHE A 69 -3.39 -2.78 6.42
CA PHE A 69 -3.32 -1.43 6.99
C PHE A 69 -3.29 -1.53 8.51
N ASN A 70 -2.23 -1.03 9.09
CA ASN A 70 -1.95 -1.01 10.52
C ASN A 70 -2.13 0.41 11.04
N PHE A 71 -3.08 0.63 11.96
CA PHE A 71 -3.42 1.94 12.52
C PHE A 71 -2.82 2.09 13.91
N PHE A 72 -2.16 3.22 14.16
CA PHE A 72 -1.51 3.56 15.44
C PHE A 72 -2.29 4.66 16.17
N GLY A 73 -2.10 4.79 17.48
CA GLY A 73 -2.81 5.79 18.32
C GLY A 73 -4.28 5.48 18.52
N THR A 74 -4.62 4.20 18.66
CA THR A 74 -5.99 3.68 18.58
C THR A 74 -6.86 3.95 19.81
N GLU A 75 -6.31 4.52 20.89
CA GLU A 75 -7.10 5.02 22.01
C GLU A 75 -7.89 6.31 21.66
N ASP A 76 -7.43 7.04 20.65
CA ASP A 76 -8.02 8.31 20.22
C ASP A 76 -9.14 8.17 19.18
N PHE A 77 -9.28 7.01 18.54
CA PHE A 77 -10.30 6.76 17.52
C PHE A 77 -10.64 5.28 17.38
N GLU A 78 -11.74 4.99 16.69
CA GLU A 78 -12.19 3.63 16.35
C GLU A 78 -12.31 3.47 14.83
N LEU A 79 -11.95 2.27 14.33
CA LEU A 79 -12.22 1.88 12.94
C LEU A 79 -13.70 1.48 12.80
N VAL A 80 -14.39 2.08 11.83
CA VAL A 80 -15.82 1.83 11.59
C VAL A 80 -16.02 1.04 10.30
N GLY A 81 -16.47 -0.20 10.44
CA GLY A 81 -16.71 -1.09 9.30
C GLY A 81 -15.43 -1.64 8.68
N ILE A 82 -15.48 -1.96 7.39
CA ILE A 82 -14.35 -2.50 6.64
C ILE A 82 -13.59 -1.38 5.92
N ASN A 83 -12.32 -1.62 5.66
CA ASN A 83 -11.52 -0.82 4.73
C ASN A 83 -11.92 -1.22 3.31
N LYS A 84 -12.65 -0.35 2.62
CA LYS A 84 -13.18 -0.62 1.30
C LYS A 84 -12.09 -0.47 0.24
N GLU A 85 -12.19 -1.28 -0.79
CA GLU A 85 -11.32 -1.24 -1.95
C GLU A 85 -12.08 -0.83 -3.22
N THR A 86 -11.39 -0.08 -4.11
CA THR A 86 -11.90 0.27 -5.43
C THR A 86 -10.81 0.03 -6.47
N GLY A 87 -11.18 -0.64 -7.57
CA GLY A 87 -10.24 -1.00 -8.64
C GLY A 87 -9.73 -2.44 -8.57
N THR A 88 -10.03 -3.17 -7.50
CA THR A 88 -9.64 -4.58 -7.33
C THR A 88 -10.34 -5.48 -8.35
N TYR A 89 -9.61 -6.44 -8.88
CA TYR A 89 -10.13 -7.52 -9.71
C TYR A 89 -9.47 -8.84 -9.36
N ALA A 90 -10.14 -9.95 -9.69
CA ALA A 90 -9.60 -11.29 -9.56
C ALA A 90 -9.04 -11.77 -10.91
N GLU A 91 -7.84 -12.35 -10.89
CA GLU A 91 -7.19 -12.95 -12.06
C GLU A 91 -6.53 -14.27 -11.66
N TYR A 92 -6.68 -15.29 -12.51
CA TYR A 92 -5.96 -16.54 -12.27
C TYR A 92 -4.49 -16.36 -12.61
N VAL A 93 -3.63 -16.62 -11.63
CA VAL A 93 -2.18 -16.49 -11.77
C VAL A 93 -1.54 -17.87 -11.69
N GLU A 94 -0.89 -18.31 -12.76
CA GLU A 94 -0.39 -19.69 -12.94
C GLU A 94 0.66 -20.07 -11.90
N ILE A 95 1.56 -19.14 -11.54
CA ILE A 95 2.59 -19.38 -10.52
C ILE A 95 2.02 -19.69 -9.14
N TRP A 96 0.85 -19.15 -8.81
CA TRP A 96 0.14 -19.40 -7.54
C TRP A 96 -0.89 -20.53 -7.67
N GLY A 97 -1.28 -20.88 -8.92
CA GLY A 97 -2.28 -21.91 -9.19
C GLY A 97 -3.66 -21.61 -8.59
N MET A 98 -4.02 -20.33 -8.50
CA MET A 98 -5.29 -19.85 -7.93
C MET A 98 -5.68 -18.48 -8.50
N ASP A 99 -6.92 -18.07 -8.24
CA ASP A 99 -7.34 -16.69 -8.46
C ASP A 99 -6.68 -15.78 -7.41
N VAL A 100 -6.05 -14.71 -7.88
CA VAL A 100 -5.39 -13.68 -7.06
C VAL A 100 -6.17 -12.38 -7.20
N TYR A 101 -6.33 -11.69 -6.09
CA TYR A 101 -7.03 -10.40 -6.02
C TYR A 101 -6.00 -9.28 -6.03
N GLN A 102 -6.07 -8.39 -7.03
CA GLN A 102 -5.00 -7.42 -7.26
C GLN A 102 -5.50 -6.13 -7.91
N PHE A 103 -4.64 -5.12 -7.89
CA PHE A 103 -4.79 -3.84 -8.57
C PHE A 103 -3.73 -3.69 -9.64
N ALA A 104 -4.09 -2.99 -10.74
CA ALA A 104 -3.16 -2.54 -11.76
C ALA A 104 -3.42 -1.06 -12.05
N ASN A 105 -2.36 -0.29 -12.25
CA ASN A 105 -2.34 1.15 -12.50
C ASN A 105 -2.81 2.02 -11.34
N PHE A 106 -3.83 1.61 -10.60
CA PHE A 106 -4.42 2.41 -9.52
C PHE A 106 -5.12 1.53 -8.49
N ALA A 107 -4.90 1.82 -7.22
CA ALA A 107 -5.61 1.25 -6.09
C ALA A 107 -6.15 2.37 -5.20
N ARG A 108 -7.36 2.18 -4.63
CA ARG A 108 -7.96 3.10 -3.67
C ARG A 108 -8.57 2.33 -2.53
N PHE A 109 -8.26 2.81 -1.31
CA PHE A 109 -8.74 2.25 -0.05
C PHE A 109 -9.42 3.34 0.78
N GLU A 110 -10.53 2.99 1.44
CA GLU A 110 -11.34 3.93 2.22
C GLU A 110 -11.68 3.31 3.57
N GLN A 111 -11.12 3.88 4.64
CA GLN A 111 -11.45 3.51 6.02
C GLN A 111 -12.24 4.60 6.70
N LYS A 112 -13.47 4.28 7.14
CA LYS A 112 -14.21 5.18 8.02
C LYS A 112 -13.68 5.05 9.45
N ILE A 113 -13.55 6.20 10.13
CA ILE A 113 -13.17 6.28 11.54
C ILE A 113 -14.17 7.14 12.33
N ALA A 114 -14.22 6.90 13.63
CA ALA A 114 -14.90 7.75 14.61
C ALA A 114 -13.90 8.18 15.69
N LEU A 115 -13.78 9.48 15.94
CA LEU A 115 -12.87 10.02 16.94
C LEU A 115 -13.44 9.88 18.36
N ASN A 116 -12.65 9.32 19.28
CA ASN A 116 -12.86 9.36 20.72
C ASN A 116 -12.30 10.66 21.30
N ASN A 117 -11.21 11.18 20.70
CA ASN A 117 -10.58 12.43 21.05
C ASN A 117 -10.67 13.41 19.87
N PRO A 118 -11.52 14.46 19.93
CA PRO A 118 -11.70 15.40 18.82
C PRO A 118 -10.51 16.35 18.61
N ASP A 119 -9.55 16.36 19.53
CA ASP A 119 -8.39 17.27 19.48
C ASP A 119 -7.23 16.72 18.65
N ILE A 120 -7.27 15.43 18.25
CA ILE A 120 -6.23 14.86 17.40
C ILE A 120 -6.26 15.50 16.00
N LYS A 121 -5.08 15.70 15.45
CA LYS A 121 -4.89 16.36 14.15
C LYS A 121 -4.33 15.43 13.08
N TYR A 122 -3.80 14.29 13.50
CA TYR A 122 -3.12 13.33 12.63
C TYR A 122 -3.50 11.91 13.00
N ILE A 123 -3.46 11.03 12.01
CA ILE A 123 -3.53 9.58 12.19
C ILE A 123 -2.38 8.97 11.43
N ALA A 124 -1.60 8.14 12.11
CA ALA A 124 -0.51 7.35 11.54
C ALA A 124 -1.02 5.98 11.12
N VAL A 125 -0.73 5.59 9.88
CA VAL A 125 -1.12 4.30 9.32
C VAL A 125 0.06 3.72 8.55
N GLU A 126 0.34 2.45 8.72
CA GLU A 126 1.29 1.72 7.90
C GLU A 126 0.51 0.87 6.89
N ALA A 127 0.82 1.02 5.60
CA ALA A 127 0.40 0.07 4.58
C ALA A 127 1.52 -0.93 4.36
N TYR A 128 1.31 -2.20 4.73
CA TYR A 128 2.25 -3.29 4.47
C TYR A 128 1.76 -4.05 3.24
N PHE A 129 2.55 -4.08 2.17
CA PHE A 129 2.12 -4.62 0.88
C PHE A 129 3.25 -5.28 0.12
N MET A 130 2.89 -6.09 -0.87
CA MET A 130 3.79 -6.66 -1.85
C MET A 130 3.40 -6.19 -3.25
N VAL A 131 4.41 -5.95 -4.10
CA VAL A 131 4.22 -5.57 -5.49
C VAL A 131 5.00 -6.50 -6.40
N CYS A 132 4.37 -6.95 -7.50
CA CYS A 132 4.97 -7.85 -8.48
C CYS A 132 4.72 -7.36 -9.90
N ASP A 133 5.63 -7.72 -10.81
CA ASP A 133 5.37 -7.73 -12.25
C ASP A 133 5.21 -9.17 -12.75
N ASP A 134 5.20 -9.38 -14.07
CA ASP A 134 5.08 -10.71 -14.69
C ASP A 134 6.31 -11.61 -14.46
N THR A 135 7.42 -11.08 -13.94
CA THR A 135 8.71 -11.76 -13.83
C THR A 135 9.26 -11.85 -12.42
N GLN A 136 8.92 -10.91 -11.55
CA GLN A 136 9.48 -10.79 -10.21
C GLN A 136 8.48 -10.18 -9.22
N CYS A 137 8.72 -10.44 -7.94
CA CYS A 137 8.09 -9.74 -6.84
C CYS A 137 9.17 -9.03 -6.02
N LEU A 138 8.89 -7.79 -5.63
CA LEU A 138 9.70 -7.11 -4.64
C LEU A 138 9.33 -7.65 -3.24
N PRO A 139 10.29 -7.70 -2.31
CA PRO A 139 9.99 -8.08 -0.93
C PRO A 139 8.89 -7.20 -0.37
N PRO A 140 7.93 -7.76 0.40
CA PRO A 140 6.93 -6.94 1.07
C PRO A 140 7.57 -5.84 1.91
N SER A 141 7.05 -4.64 1.81
CA SER A 141 7.59 -3.46 2.49
C SER A 141 6.47 -2.61 3.10
N PRO A 142 6.77 -1.90 4.19
CA PRO A 142 5.84 -0.91 4.76
C PRO A 142 5.94 0.43 4.03
N GLU A 143 4.80 1.10 3.88
CA GLU A 143 4.68 2.50 3.52
C GLU A 143 4.05 3.27 4.67
N SER A 144 4.69 4.35 5.12
CA SER A 144 4.23 5.18 6.23
C SER A 144 3.28 6.26 5.72
N LEU A 145 2.03 6.16 6.11
CA LEU A 145 0.95 7.04 5.68
C LEU A 145 0.51 7.94 6.85
N ILE A 146 0.47 9.24 6.62
CA ILE A 146 -0.02 10.21 7.61
C ILE A 146 -1.23 10.93 7.06
N PHE A 147 -2.35 10.83 7.79
CA PHE A 147 -3.58 11.54 7.49
C PHE A 147 -3.69 12.79 8.34
N LYS A 148 -3.86 13.95 7.70
CA LYS A 148 -4.09 15.24 8.36
C LYS A 148 -5.58 15.48 8.47
N LEU A 149 -6.11 15.51 9.70
CA LEU A 149 -7.53 15.78 9.96
C LEU A 149 -7.85 17.28 9.96
N ASP A 150 -6.81 18.13 10.03
CA ASP A 150 -6.90 19.60 9.97
C ASP A 150 -5.93 20.11 8.90
N GLU A 151 -6.47 20.71 7.84
CA GLU A 151 -5.68 21.25 6.71
C GLU A 151 -4.78 22.44 7.11
N ASN A 152 -5.05 23.09 8.26
CA ASN A 152 -4.27 24.25 8.71
C ASN A 152 -2.98 23.88 9.46
N VAL A 153 -2.69 22.60 9.61
CA VAL A 153 -1.49 22.16 10.31
C VAL A 153 -0.44 21.70 9.31
N ASP A 154 0.65 22.49 9.19
CA ASP A 154 1.70 22.24 8.18
C ASP A 154 2.77 21.25 8.65
N VAL A 155 3.00 21.13 9.96
CA VAL A 155 4.08 20.33 10.52
C VAL A 155 3.53 19.11 11.23
N VAL A 156 3.93 17.93 10.78
CA VAL A 156 3.64 16.67 11.48
C VAL A 156 4.55 16.58 12.69
N PRO A 157 4.02 16.42 13.91
CA PRO A 157 4.83 16.26 15.12
C PRO A 157 5.69 15.00 15.11
N ASP A 158 6.85 15.05 15.76
CA ASP A 158 7.80 13.93 15.80
C ASP A 158 7.21 12.67 16.49
N ASP A 159 6.29 12.83 17.43
CA ASP A 159 5.59 11.72 18.09
C ASP A 159 4.71 10.93 17.12
N ILE A 160 4.05 11.59 16.18
CA ILE A 160 3.29 10.93 15.11
C ILE A 160 4.22 10.16 14.17
N ILE A 161 5.36 10.74 13.81
CA ILE A 161 6.37 10.07 12.99
C ILE A 161 6.97 8.87 13.76
N ASN A 162 7.23 9.07 15.05
CA ASN A 162 7.81 8.02 15.90
C ASN A 162 6.83 6.88 16.21
N ALA A 163 5.51 7.09 16.07
CA ALA A 163 4.51 6.04 16.26
C ALA A 163 4.78 4.81 15.36
N PHE A 164 5.34 5.01 14.16
CA PHE A 164 5.75 3.91 13.27
C PHE A 164 6.93 3.08 13.80
N TYR A 165 7.72 3.62 14.73
CA TYR A 165 8.95 3.01 15.24
C TYR A 165 8.85 2.59 16.70
N ASP A 166 7.76 2.98 17.40
CA ASP A 166 7.56 2.63 18.80
C ASP A 166 7.01 1.21 18.90
N ALA A 167 7.88 0.26 19.26
CA ALA A 167 7.52 -1.14 19.40
C ALA A 167 6.61 -1.46 20.61
N GLY A 168 6.16 -0.44 21.34
CA GLY A 168 5.34 -0.58 22.56
C GLY A 168 3.83 -0.61 22.29
N GLU A 169 3.36 -0.14 21.14
CA GLU A 169 1.95 -0.09 20.79
C GLU A 169 1.65 -1.10 19.69
N GLU A 170 0.73 -2.05 19.94
CA GLU A 170 0.24 -2.94 18.89
C GLU A 170 -0.79 -2.20 18.03
N PRO A 171 -0.57 -2.06 16.72
CA PRO A 171 -1.51 -1.39 15.83
C PRO A 171 -2.79 -2.20 15.67
N ILE A 172 -3.92 -1.52 15.45
CA ILE A 172 -5.15 -2.17 15.00
C ILE A 172 -5.09 -2.38 13.50
N LYS A 173 -5.27 -3.62 13.07
CA LYS A 173 -5.39 -3.97 11.66
C LYS A 173 -6.79 -3.68 11.13
N ALA A 174 -6.86 -3.00 9.99
CA ALA A 174 -8.12 -2.85 9.28
C ALA A 174 -8.61 -4.19 8.74
N THR A 175 -9.93 -4.35 8.70
CA THR A 175 -10.57 -5.50 8.06
C THR A 175 -10.87 -5.16 6.60
N GLY A 176 -10.26 -5.86 5.68
CA GLY A 176 -10.50 -5.71 4.24
C GLY A 176 -11.79 -6.42 3.78
N PRO A 177 -12.11 -6.32 2.48
CA PRO A 177 -13.26 -7.00 1.89
C PRO A 177 -13.05 -8.52 1.84
N GLU A 178 -14.16 -9.27 1.80
CA GLU A 178 -14.09 -10.70 1.51
C GLU A 178 -13.85 -10.96 0.01
N ALA A 179 -13.07 -11.99 -0.31
CA ALA A 179 -12.76 -12.42 -1.68
C ALA A 179 -14.02 -12.62 -2.54
N SER A 180 -15.12 -13.11 -1.96
CA SER A 180 -16.41 -13.32 -2.61
C SER A 180 -17.06 -12.03 -3.14
N SER A 181 -16.67 -10.86 -2.63
CA SER A 181 -17.20 -9.55 -3.04
C SER A 181 -16.46 -8.95 -4.25
N ILE A 182 -15.33 -9.51 -4.66
CA ILE A 182 -14.48 -8.99 -5.72
C ILE A 182 -14.84 -9.62 -7.06
N LYS A 183 -15.04 -8.77 -8.08
CA LYS A 183 -15.38 -9.23 -9.42
C LYS A 183 -14.17 -9.78 -10.16
N LYS A 184 -14.35 -10.93 -10.84
CA LYS A 184 -13.32 -11.47 -11.71
C LYS A 184 -13.16 -10.59 -12.95
N LYS A 185 -11.91 -10.37 -13.38
CA LYS A 185 -11.58 -9.63 -14.60
C LYS A 185 -12.16 -10.36 -15.81
N GLU A 186 -13.01 -9.70 -16.61
CA GLU A 186 -13.46 -10.23 -17.88
C GLU A 186 -12.29 -10.23 -18.88
N ILE A 187 -11.86 -11.41 -19.29
CA ILE A 187 -10.87 -11.57 -20.35
C ILE A 187 -11.60 -11.22 -21.67
N SER A 188 -11.39 -9.98 -22.15
CA SER A 188 -11.81 -9.58 -23.49
C SER A 188 -11.05 -10.41 -24.51
N THR A 189 -11.62 -11.54 -24.91
CA THR A 189 -11.13 -12.34 -26.01
C THR A 189 -11.35 -11.53 -27.29
N ARG A 190 -10.42 -10.62 -27.61
CA ARG A 190 -10.32 -10.09 -28.96
C ARG A 190 -9.89 -11.24 -29.86
N ARG A 191 -10.89 -11.99 -30.36
CA ARG A 191 -10.73 -12.85 -31.53
C ARG A 191 -10.25 -11.98 -32.68
N LYS A 192 -8.95 -12.06 -32.99
CA LYS A 192 -8.45 -11.58 -34.26
C LYS A 192 -9.08 -12.47 -35.34
N MET A 193 -10.02 -11.92 -36.09
CA MET A 193 -10.35 -12.39 -37.43
C MET A 193 -9.27 -11.96 -38.39
#